data_d119b52785bc5b6ac4fbf58f096e0dab
#
_entry.id   d119b52785bc5b6ac4fbf58f096e0dab
#
_cell.length_a   1.000
_cell.length_b   1.000
_cell.length_c   1.000
_cell.angle_alpha   90.00
_cell.angle_beta   90.00
_cell.angle_gamma   90.00
#
_symmetry.space_group_name_H-M   'P 1'
#
loop_
_entity.id
_entity.type
_entity.pdbx_description
1 polymer ?
#
loop_
_entity_poly.entity_id
_entity_poly.type
_entity_poly.pdbx_seq_one_letter_code
_entity_poly.pdbx_strand_id
1 'polypeptide(L)'
;MKVGIIGSGGREHAICHALKKSDKVKEIYCFPGNAGTAKIAKNITIDLDNFSALKEFFILEKIDLVIIGPEKPLVDGIVDFLQKSNIKVFGPNRIAAQLEGSKIFTKNLCKKYKIPTAKFGVFTNKETAFTFTDNSNYPLVIKADGLASGKGVYICEKKNDATDAINEIFNGKFGFAKNLLIEEFLDGEEMSYFIISDGKMIKNFGTAQDHKRVLEGDLGKNTGGMGAYSPSRLINNELEKKILNKIIIPTIKGLSDLGTTYKGFLYVGLMIIDNEPYLIE
;
A
#
# COMPACT_ATOMS: atom_id res chain seq x y z
N MET A 1 0.82 14.65 24.67
CA MET A 1 -0.10 14.55 23.54
C MET A 1 -1.06 13.38 23.75
N LYS A 2 -2.32 13.53 23.32
CA LYS A 2 -3.25 12.43 23.10
C LYS A 2 -3.21 12.04 21.64
N VAL A 3 -3.03 10.76 21.34
CA VAL A 3 -2.89 10.26 19.96
C VAL A 3 -4.00 9.27 19.66
N GLY A 4 -4.70 9.47 18.54
CA GLY A 4 -5.66 8.52 17.98
C GLY A 4 -5.03 7.68 16.88
N ILE A 5 -5.24 6.37 16.89
CA ILE A 5 -4.72 5.45 15.87
C ILE A 5 -5.91 4.72 15.24
N ILE A 6 -6.12 4.93 13.96
CA ILE A 6 -7.14 4.22 13.19
C ILE A 6 -6.59 2.88 12.75
N GLY A 7 -7.34 1.81 13.03
CA GLY A 7 -7.05 0.45 12.59
C GLY A 7 -6.95 -0.57 13.72
N SER A 8 -6.77 -1.84 13.36
CA SER A 8 -6.81 -2.98 14.29
C SER A 8 -5.73 -4.04 14.02
N GLY A 9 -4.81 -3.79 13.10
CA GLY A 9 -3.80 -4.74 12.68
C GLY A 9 -2.53 -4.75 13.54
N GLY A 10 -1.57 -5.57 13.15
CA GLY A 10 -0.24 -5.64 13.76
C GLY A 10 0.55 -4.35 13.60
N ARG A 11 0.37 -3.64 12.47
CA ARG A 11 0.98 -2.34 12.20
C ARG A 11 0.54 -1.31 13.23
N GLU A 12 -0.76 -1.19 13.49
CA GLU A 12 -1.31 -0.26 14.47
C GLU A 12 -0.84 -0.62 15.89
N HIS A 13 -0.76 -1.90 16.23
CA HIS A 13 -0.23 -2.35 17.51
C HIS A 13 1.26 -1.98 17.66
N ALA A 14 2.08 -2.15 16.62
CA ALA A 14 3.48 -1.75 16.63
C ALA A 14 3.66 -0.23 16.80
N ILE A 15 2.81 0.57 16.14
CA ILE A 15 2.79 2.03 16.30
C ILE A 15 2.43 2.40 17.73
N CYS A 16 1.38 1.80 18.33
CA CYS A 16 1.02 2.01 19.73
C CYS A 16 2.20 1.70 20.67
N HIS A 17 2.85 0.56 20.46
CA HIS A 17 3.99 0.13 21.27
C HIS A 17 5.16 1.11 21.18
N ALA A 18 5.46 1.62 19.99
CA ALA A 18 6.51 2.64 19.79
C ALA A 18 6.15 3.97 20.46
N LEU A 19 4.91 4.44 20.27
CA LEU A 19 4.43 5.71 20.86
C LEU A 19 4.36 5.66 22.37
N LYS A 20 4.04 4.50 22.99
CA LYS A 20 4.01 4.33 24.43
C LYS A 20 5.36 4.59 25.12
N LYS A 21 6.47 4.45 24.38
CA LYS A 21 7.82 4.72 24.87
C LYS A 21 8.18 6.21 24.84
N SER A 22 7.34 7.05 24.24
CA SER A 22 7.62 8.48 24.08
C SER A 22 7.07 9.29 25.25
N ASP A 23 7.92 10.07 25.92
CA ASP A 23 7.54 10.98 26.99
C ASP A 23 6.56 12.08 26.54
N LYS A 24 6.47 12.32 25.23
CA LYS A 24 5.53 13.29 24.66
C LYS A 24 4.11 12.75 24.54
N VAL A 25 3.91 11.43 24.58
CA VAL A 25 2.60 10.79 24.44
C VAL A 25 2.07 10.43 25.83
N LYS A 26 0.92 11.01 26.19
CA LYS A 26 0.25 10.78 27.48
C LYS A 26 -0.80 9.69 27.38
N GLU A 27 -1.59 9.70 26.29
CA GLU A 27 -2.69 8.76 26.07
C GLU A 27 -2.73 8.33 24.62
N ILE A 28 -3.08 7.08 24.38
CA ILE A 28 -3.26 6.48 23.07
C ILE A 28 -4.66 5.89 22.99
N TYR A 29 -5.39 6.19 21.93
CA TYR A 29 -6.69 5.64 21.59
C TYR A 29 -6.57 4.87 20.28
N CYS A 30 -7.18 3.68 20.20
CA CYS A 30 -7.20 2.86 18.98
C CYS A 30 -8.62 2.64 18.50
N PHE A 31 -8.85 2.73 17.20
CA PHE A 31 -10.17 2.63 16.58
C PHE A 31 -10.17 1.56 15.49
N PRO A 32 -10.78 0.39 15.65
CA PRO A 32 -11.30 -0.13 16.94
C PRO A 32 -10.21 -0.73 17.82
N GLY A 33 -8.96 -0.90 17.34
CA GLY A 33 -7.89 -1.60 18.04
C GLY A 33 -8.06 -3.13 18.05
N ASN A 34 -7.26 -3.81 18.84
CA ASN A 34 -7.26 -5.27 18.99
C ASN A 34 -6.86 -5.68 20.44
N ALA A 35 -6.78 -6.98 20.71
CA ALA A 35 -6.41 -7.49 22.03
C ALA A 35 -4.99 -7.06 22.48
N GLY A 36 -4.06 -6.85 21.54
CA GLY A 36 -2.72 -6.35 21.84
C GLY A 36 -2.74 -4.87 22.20
N THR A 37 -3.43 -4.04 21.44
CA THR A 37 -3.57 -2.60 21.70
C THR A 37 -4.32 -2.33 23.00
N ALA A 38 -5.29 -3.17 23.39
CA ALA A 38 -6.03 -3.05 24.66
C ALA A 38 -5.12 -3.09 25.91
N LYS A 39 -3.92 -3.65 25.79
CA LYS A 39 -2.95 -3.72 26.91
C LYS A 39 -2.16 -2.42 27.09
N ILE A 40 -2.12 -1.54 26.09
CA ILE A 40 -1.24 -0.36 26.04
C ILE A 40 -1.94 0.92 25.63
N ALA A 41 -3.17 0.83 25.12
CA ALA A 41 -4.00 1.93 24.65
C ALA A 41 -5.46 1.71 25.05
N LYS A 42 -6.30 2.73 24.85
CA LYS A 42 -7.76 2.63 25.00
C LYS A 42 -8.38 2.27 23.64
N ASN A 43 -8.98 1.10 23.55
CA ASN A 43 -9.72 0.71 22.34
C ASN A 43 -11.12 1.32 22.37
N ILE A 44 -11.52 1.95 21.26
CA ILE A 44 -12.81 2.61 21.11
C ILE A 44 -13.51 2.04 19.88
N THR A 45 -14.66 1.40 20.11
CA THR A 45 -15.44 0.81 19.01
C THR A 45 -16.27 1.89 18.31
N ILE A 46 -15.76 2.40 17.21
CA ILE A 46 -16.45 3.28 16.28
C ILE A 46 -16.25 2.69 14.87
N ASP A 47 -17.30 2.69 14.07
CA ASP A 47 -17.23 2.28 12.67
C ASP A 47 -16.30 3.22 11.91
N LEU A 48 -15.30 2.66 11.25
CA LEU A 48 -14.29 3.43 10.51
C LEU A 48 -14.84 4.11 9.25
N ASP A 49 -16.00 3.70 8.76
CA ASP A 49 -16.70 4.36 7.66
C ASP A 49 -17.54 5.56 8.17
N ASN A 50 -17.76 5.67 9.48
CA ASN A 50 -18.44 6.81 10.09
C ASN A 50 -17.46 7.92 10.52
N PHE A 51 -16.96 8.68 9.54
CA PHE A 51 -16.02 9.77 9.78
C PHE A 51 -16.56 10.88 10.69
N SER A 52 -17.88 11.08 10.73
CA SER A 52 -18.51 12.07 11.61
C SER A 52 -18.38 11.66 13.07
N ALA A 53 -18.70 10.41 13.43
CA ALA A 53 -18.55 9.91 14.79
C ALA A 53 -17.09 9.93 15.26
N LEU A 54 -16.14 9.57 14.37
CA LEU A 54 -14.71 9.67 14.65
C LEU A 54 -14.30 11.10 14.93
N LYS A 55 -14.71 12.07 14.09
CA LYS A 55 -14.43 13.49 14.26
C LYS A 55 -14.97 14.02 15.61
N GLU A 56 -16.23 13.71 15.95
CA GLU A 56 -16.86 14.12 17.21
C GLU A 56 -16.06 13.60 18.41
N PHE A 57 -15.66 12.34 18.40
CA PHE A 57 -14.81 11.77 19.43
C PHE A 57 -13.47 12.50 19.55
N PHE A 58 -12.80 12.76 18.42
CA PHE A 58 -11.50 13.46 18.43
C PHE A 58 -11.59 14.87 18.98
N ILE A 59 -12.66 15.58 18.69
CA ILE A 59 -12.91 16.92 19.25
C ILE A 59 -13.21 16.84 20.75
N LEU A 60 -14.12 15.96 21.16
CA LEU A 60 -14.52 15.79 22.56
C LEU A 60 -13.32 15.40 23.44
N GLU A 61 -12.55 14.42 23.03
CA GLU A 61 -11.38 13.94 23.75
C GLU A 61 -10.12 14.81 23.57
N LYS A 62 -10.19 15.85 22.73
CA LYS A 62 -9.07 16.74 22.42
C LYS A 62 -7.84 15.96 21.93
N ILE A 63 -8.04 15.10 20.91
CA ILE A 63 -6.95 14.35 20.29
C ILE A 63 -6.01 15.32 19.56
N ASP A 64 -4.74 15.27 19.90
CA ASP A 64 -3.72 16.17 19.33
C ASP A 64 -3.25 15.76 17.94
N LEU A 65 -3.23 14.42 17.67
CA LEU A 65 -2.77 13.83 16.42
C LEU A 65 -3.51 12.54 16.13
N VAL A 66 -3.98 12.38 14.91
CA VAL A 66 -4.56 11.12 14.41
C VAL A 66 -3.62 10.46 13.42
N ILE A 67 -3.35 9.17 13.59
CA ILE A 67 -2.54 8.34 12.67
C ILE A 67 -3.48 7.36 11.99
N ILE A 68 -3.47 7.31 10.67
CA ILE A 68 -4.29 6.39 9.90
C ILE A 68 -3.43 5.19 9.50
N GLY A 69 -3.79 4.02 9.99
CA GLY A 69 -3.09 2.76 9.67
C GLY A 69 -3.56 2.11 8.37
N PRO A 70 -4.86 1.77 8.20
CA PRO A 70 -5.34 1.03 7.04
C PRO A 70 -5.56 1.93 5.81
N GLU A 71 -5.48 1.31 4.64
CA GLU A 71 -5.54 1.96 3.33
C GLU A 71 -6.96 2.46 2.99
N LYS A 72 -8.00 1.67 3.31
CA LYS A 72 -9.39 1.99 2.94
C LYS A 72 -9.85 3.37 3.42
N PRO A 73 -9.73 3.74 4.71
CA PRO A 73 -10.10 5.08 5.17
C PRO A 73 -9.33 6.21 4.46
N LEU A 74 -8.06 5.98 4.08
CA LEU A 74 -7.24 6.95 3.34
C LEU A 74 -7.80 7.17 1.94
N VAL A 75 -8.10 6.10 1.22
CA VAL A 75 -8.70 6.12 -0.13
C VAL A 75 -10.09 6.74 -0.10
N ASP A 76 -10.87 6.51 0.96
CA ASP A 76 -12.19 7.09 1.17
C ASP A 76 -12.13 8.58 1.57
N GLY A 77 -10.95 9.10 1.97
CA GLY A 77 -10.71 10.52 2.18
C GLY A 77 -10.86 11.00 3.63
N ILE A 78 -10.63 10.14 4.61
CA ILE A 78 -10.68 10.51 6.04
C ILE A 78 -9.77 11.68 6.37
N VAL A 79 -8.58 11.76 5.76
CA VAL A 79 -7.61 12.84 6.00
C VAL A 79 -8.20 14.19 5.58
N ASP A 80 -8.73 14.24 4.35
CA ASP A 80 -9.37 15.44 3.81
C ASP A 80 -10.57 15.87 4.65
N PHE A 81 -11.34 14.90 5.15
CA PHE A 81 -12.50 15.16 6.00
C PHE A 81 -12.11 15.73 7.36
N LEU A 82 -11.13 15.14 8.04
CA LEU A 82 -10.71 15.56 9.37
C LEU A 82 -9.96 16.91 9.35
N GLN A 83 -9.16 17.18 8.32
CA GLN A 83 -8.42 18.42 8.18
C GLN A 83 -9.34 19.64 8.03
N LYS A 84 -10.55 19.51 7.46
CA LYS A 84 -11.57 20.59 7.43
C LYS A 84 -11.98 21.06 8.82
N SER A 85 -11.79 20.21 9.84
CA SER A 85 -12.07 20.53 11.25
C SER A 85 -10.80 20.84 12.05
N ASN A 86 -9.70 21.19 11.38
CA ASN A 86 -8.40 21.48 11.98
C ASN A 86 -7.79 20.35 12.84
N ILE A 87 -8.23 19.11 12.65
CA ILE A 87 -7.65 17.95 13.31
C ILE A 87 -6.33 17.60 12.58
N LYS A 88 -5.25 17.48 13.34
CA LYS A 88 -3.95 17.07 12.79
C LYS A 88 -3.98 15.59 12.47
N VAL A 89 -3.71 15.25 11.21
CA VAL A 89 -3.73 13.86 10.73
C VAL A 89 -2.39 13.52 10.08
N PHE A 90 -1.86 12.37 10.41
CA PHE A 90 -0.72 11.75 9.74
C PHE A 90 -1.21 10.62 8.85
N GLY A 91 -1.14 10.83 7.56
CA GLY A 91 -1.59 9.96 6.48
C GLY A 91 -1.73 10.76 5.18
N PRO A 92 -1.65 10.11 4.01
CA PRO A 92 -1.87 10.75 2.73
C PRO A 92 -3.33 11.17 2.56
N ASN A 93 -3.56 12.28 1.87
CA ASN A 93 -4.91 12.68 1.47
C ASN A 93 -5.47 11.75 0.38
N ARG A 94 -6.74 11.91 0.03
CA ARG A 94 -7.47 11.03 -0.89
C ARG A 94 -6.78 10.85 -2.25
N ILE A 95 -6.19 11.92 -2.80
CA ILE A 95 -5.50 11.87 -4.10
C ILE A 95 -4.20 11.06 -3.96
N ALA A 96 -3.38 11.38 -2.95
CA ALA A 96 -2.13 10.67 -2.71
C ALA A 96 -2.34 9.19 -2.32
N ALA A 97 -3.44 8.87 -1.62
CA ALA A 97 -3.82 7.51 -1.28
C ALA A 97 -4.20 6.65 -2.51
N GLN A 98 -4.43 7.27 -3.69
CA GLN A 98 -4.65 6.50 -4.93
C GLN A 98 -3.41 5.73 -5.39
N LEU A 99 -2.23 6.03 -4.88
CA LEU A 99 -1.04 5.20 -5.14
C LEU A 99 -1.28 3.74 -4.74
N GLU A 100 -2.03 3.51 -3.66
CA GLU A 100 -2.45 2.17 -3.21
C GLU A 100 -3.87 1.84 -3.70
N GLY A 101 -4.76 2.83 -3.70
CA GLY A 101 -6.18 2.67 -4.03
C GLY A 101 -6.47 2.27 -5.46
N SER A 102 -5.57 2.57 -6.41
CA SER A 102 -5.69 2.19 -7.82
C SER A 102 -4.35 1.86 -8.43
N LYS A 103 -4.18 0.61 -8.80
CA LYS A 103 -2.99 0.13 -9.51
C LYS A 103 -2.82 0.83 -10.86
N ILE A 104 -3.94 1.13 -11.53
CA ILE A 104 -3.95 1.86 -12.80
C ILE A 104 -3.45 3.29 -12.62
N PHE A 105 -3.87 3.97 -11.54
CA PHE A 105 -3.36 5.30 -11.22
C PHE A 105 -1.84 5.27 -11.07
N THR A 106 -1.31 4.34 -10.29
CA THR A 106 0.13 4.19 -10.06
C THR A 106 0.87 3.83 -11.34
N LYS A 107 0.36 2.92 -12.16
CA LYS A 107 0.97 2.58 -13.45
C LYS A 107 0.99 3.75 -14.44
N ASN A 108 -0.08 4.54 -14.50
CA ASN A 108 -0.12 5.75 -15.32
C ASN A 108 0.89 6.79 -14.83
N LEU A 109 1.06 6.93 -13.51
CA LEU A 109 2.10 7.75 -12.92
C LEU A 109 3.49 7.25 -13.33
N CYS A 110 3.75 5.94 -13.22
CA CYS A 110 4.99 5.32 -13.65
C CYS A 110 5.30 5.62 -15.11
N LYS A 111 4.33 5.46 -16.00
CA LYS A 111 4.48 5.77 -17.43
C LYS A 111 4.82 7.23 -17.67
N LYS A 112 4.09 8.16 -17.01
CA LYS A 112 4.28 9.61 -17.18
C LYS A 112 5.65 10.09 -16.69
N TYR A 113 6.11 9.57 -15.56
CA TYR A 113 7.35 10.00 -14.89
C TYR A 113 8.53 9.06 -15.12
N LYS A 114 8.38 8.08 -16.02
CA LYS A 114 9.41 7.10 -16.41
C LYS A 114 9.96 6.31 -15.20
N ILE A 115 9.07 5.99 -14.24
CA ILE A 115 9.39 5.16 -13.09
C ILE A 115 9.51 3.71 -13.58
N PRO A 116 10.62 3.01 -13.29
CA PRO A 116 10.79 1.61 -13.67
C PRO A 116 9.69 0.73 -13.07
N THR A 117 9.00 -0.01 -13.90
CA THR A 117 7.94 -0.96 -13.54
C THR A 117 7.75 -1.96 -14.68
N ALA A 118 7.08 -3.08 -14.42
CA ALA A 118 6.72 -4.06 -15.44
C ALA A 118 5.95 -3.42 -16.60
N LYS A 119 6.18 -3.88 -17.84
CA LYS A 119 5.31 -3.52 -18.98
C LYS A 119 3.90 -3.99 -18.68
N PHE A 120 2.91 -3.19 -19.02
CA PHE A 120 1.54 -3.47 -18.63
C PHE A 120 0.52 -3.05 -19.69
N GLY A 121 -0.64 -3.71 -19.65
CA GLY A 121 -1.87 -3.34 -20.34
C GLY A 121 -3.03 -3.19 -19.35
N VAL A 122 -3.96 -2.29 -19.66
CA VAL A 122 -5.19 -2.08 -18.88
C VAL A 122 -6.36 -2.54 -19.71
N PHE A 123 -7.25 -3.36 -19.13
CA PHE A 123 -8.37 -3.98 -19.82
C PHE A 123 -9.66 -3.74 -19.05
N THR A 124 -10.71 -3.36 -19.79
CA THR A 124 -12.04 -3.02 -19.26
C THR A 124 -13.08 -4.10 -19.55
N ASN A 125 -12.72 -5.13 -20.33
CA ASN A 125 -13.58 -6.26 -20.67
C ASN A 125 -12.76 -7.54 -20.89
N LYS A 126 -13.43 -8.68 -20.85
CA LYS A 126 -12.81 -10.01 -20.96
C LYS A 126 -12.19 -10.26 -22.35
N GLU A 127 -12.87 -9.83 -23.38
CA GLU A 127 -12.53 -10.13 -24.78
C GLU A 127 -11.16 -9.55 -25.15
N THR A 128 -10.94 -8.27 -24.81
CA THR A 128 -9.65 -7.62 -25.06
C THR A 128 -8.54 -8.19 -24.16
N ALA A 129 -8.85 -8.56 -22.91
CA ALA A 129 -7.91 -9.20 -22.01
C ALA A 129 -7.49 -10.59 -22.53
N PHE A 130 -8.45 -11.41 -23.00
CA PHE A 130 -8.13 -12.72 -23.61
C PHE A 130 -7.30 -12.58 -24.88
N THR A 131 -7.67 -11.65 -25.78
CA THR A 131 -6.90 -11.40 -27.00
C THR A 131 -5.45 -11.02 -26.69
N PHE A 132 -5.21 -10.24 -25.62
CA PHE A 132 -3.88 -9.88 -25.20
C PHE A 132 -3.10 -11.07 -24.66
N THR A 133 -3.70 -11.87 -23.75
CA THR A 133 -3.03 -13.02 -23.15
C THR A 133 -2.76 -14.14 -24.18
N ASP A 134 -3.59 -14.26 -25.21
CA ASP A 134 -3.41 -15.22 -26.31
C ASP A 134 -2.19 -14.92 -27.15
N ASN A 135 -1.77 -13.67 -27.22
CA ASN A 135 -0.62 -13.20 -27.99
C ASN A 135 0.61 -12.85 -27.10
N SER A 136 0.58 -13.23 -25.82
CA SER A 136 1.64 -12.91 -24.87
C SER A 136 2.49 -14.14 -24.52
N ASN A 137 3.74 -13.87 -24.13
CA ASN A 137 4.59 -14.89 -23.51
C ASN A 137 4.26 -15.05 -22.02
N TYR A 138 4.35 -16.24 -21.50
CA TYR A 138 4.16 -16.58 -20.10
C TYR A 138 5.50 -16.75 -19.39
N PRO A 139 5.58 -16.52 -18.04
CA PRO A 139 4.46 -16.18 -17.16
C PRO A 139 3.99 -14.72 -17.30
N LEU A 140 2.74 -14.48 -16.89
CA LEU A 140 2.12 -13.14 -16.80
C LEU A 140 1.62 -12.88 -15.37
N VAL A 141 1.51 -11.59 -15.01
CA VAL A 141 0.88 -11.19 -13.75
C VAL A 141 -0.42 -10.44 -14.05
N ILE A 142 -1.53 -10.96 -13.52
CA ILE A 142 -2.86 -10.37 -13.69
C ILE A 142 -3.32 -9.81 -12.35
N LYS A 143 -3.70 -8.53 -12.32
CA LYS A 143 -4.06 -7.82 -11.10
C LYS A 143 -5.44 -7.18 -11.23
N ALA A 144 -6.30 -7.38 -10.22
CA ALA A 144 -7.52 -6.59 -10.08
C ALA A 144 -7.16 -5.14 -9.68
N ASP A 145 -7.81 -4.15 -10.31
CA ASP A 145 -7.68 -2.75 -9.88
C ASP A 145 -8.45 -2.49 -8.58
N GLY A 146 -7.90 -1.66 -7.70
CA GLY A 146 -8.47 -1.35 -6.39
C GLY A 146 -7.85 -2.13 -5.23
N LEU A 147 -8.37 -1.86 -4.02
CA LEU A 147 -7.94 -2.51 -2.79
C LEU A 147 -8.46 -3.95 -2.72
N ALA A 148 -7.59 -4.91 -2.97
CA ALA A 148 -7.90 -6.34 -2.92
C ALA A 148 -7.17 -7.07 -1.77
N SER A 149 -6.59 -6.35 -0.82
CA SER A 149 -5.86 -6.88 0.33
C SER A 149 -4.80 -7.92 -0.07
N GLY A 150 -4.06 -7.66 -1.16
CA GLY A 150 -3.04 -8.55 -1.70
C GLY A 150 -3.57 -9.83 -2.38
N LYS A 151 -4.88 -10.07 -2.38
CA LYS A 151 -5.49 -11.31 -2.93
C LYS A 151 -5.84 -11.21 -4.41
N GLY A 152 -5.84 -10.02 -4.98
CA GLY A 152 -6.21 -9.77 -6.37
C GLY A 152 -5.04 -9.84 -7.35
N VAL A 153 -3.95 -10.56 -7.03
CA VAL A 153 -2.76 -10.74 -7.86
C VAL A 153 -2.59 -12.21 -8.21
N TYR A 154 -2.51 -12.51 -9.50
CA TYR A 154 -2.35 -13.85 -10.05
C TYR A 154 -1.07 -13.93 -10.87
N ILE A 155 -0.19 -14.84 -10.54
CA ILE A 155 0.93 -15.24 -11.39
C ILE A 155 0.42 -16.40 -12.25
N CYS A 156 0.37 -16.19 -13.55
CA CYS A 156 -0.18 -17.11 -14.53
C CYS A 156 0.97 -17.73 -15.33
N GLU A 157 1.23 -19.00 -15.08
CA GLU A 157 2.31 -19.74 -15.76
C GLU A 157 1.91 -20.17 -17.18
N LYS A 158 0.62 -20.24 -17.45
CA LYS A 158 0.04 -20.69 -18.73
C LYS A 158 -1.30 -20.01 -19.01
N LYS A 159 -1.77 -20.16 -20.24
CA LYS A 159 -3.03 -19.57 -20.73
C LYS A 159 -4.24 -19.90 -19.87
N ASN A 160 -4.39 -21.13 -19.39
CA ASN A 160 -5.55 -21.51 -18.57
C ASN A 160 -5.58 -20.71 -17.26
N ASP A 161 -4.42 -20.51 -16.61
CA ASP A 161 -4.33 -19.74 -15.38
C ASP A 161 -4.76 -18.29 -15.61
N ALA A 162 -4.36 -17.70 -16.75
CA ALA A 162 -4.76 -16.35 -17.14
C ALA A 162 -6.27 -16.24 -17.42
N THR A 163 -6.82 -17.25 -18.10
CA THR A 163 -8.26 -17.33 -18.39
C THR A 163 -9.07 -17.38 -17.09
N ASP A 164 -8.66 -18.19 -16.13
CA ASP A 164 -9.33 -18.32 -14.83
C ASP A 164 -9.23 -17.00 -14.03
N ALA A 165 -8.04 -16.38 -13.98
CA ALA A 165 -7.81 -15.12 -13.30
C ALA A 165 -8.68 -13.98 -13.86
N ILE A 166 -8.74 -13.84 -15.20
CA ILE A 166 -9.58 -12.84 -15.88
C ILE A 166 -11.06 -13.06 -15.53
N ASN A 167 -11.52 -14.32 -15.60
CA ASN A 167 -12.91 -14.64 -15.27
C ASN A 167 -13.24 -14.34 -13.82
N GLU A 168 -12.39 -14.73 -12.86
CA GLU A 168 -12.61 -14.50 -11.45
C GLU A 168 -12.69 -13.00 -11.12
N ILE A 169 -11.79 -12.19 -11.71
CA ILE A 169 -11.76 -10.74 -11.47
C ILE A 169 -13.03 -10.08 -12.03
N PHE A 170 -13.39 -10.32 -13.30
CA PHE A 170 -14.56 -9.70 -13.91
C PHE A 170 -15.89 -10.27 -13.39
N ASN A 171 -15.90 -11.45 -12.77
CA ASN A 171 -17.07 -11.99 -12.07
C ASN A 171 -17.21 -11.43 -10.64
N GLY A 172 -16.34 -10.50 -10.22
CA GLY A 172 -16.51 -9.77 -8.97
C GLY A 172 -15.95 -10.45 -7.72
N LYS A 173 -15.03 -11.40 -7.85
CA LYS A 173 -14.40 -12.08 -6.69
C LYS A 173 -13.77 -11.11 -5.68
N PHE A 174 -13.29 -9.95 -6.14
CA PHE A 174 -12.67 -8.90 -5.30
C PHE A 174 -13.54 -7.63 -5.23
N GLY A 175 -14.85 -7.77 -5.38
CA GLY A 175 -15.77 -6.66 -5.59
C GLY A 175 -15.88 -6.29 -7.08
N PHE A 176 -16.59 -5.20 -7.38
CA PHE A 176 -16.84 -4.80 -8.77
C PHE A 176 -15.56 -4.17 -9.36
N ALA A 177 -14.63 -4.99 -9.85
CA ALA A 177 -13.48 -4.52 -10.59
C ALA A 177 -13.91 -4.12 -12.02
N LYS A 178 -13.95 -2.81 -12.30
CA LYS A 178 -14.24 -2.29 -13.64
C LYS A 178 -13.09 -2.56 -14.62
N ASN A 179 -11.92 -2.77 -14.10
CA ASN A 179 -10.67 -2.90 -14.88
C ASN A 179 -9.77 -3.96 -14.25
N LEU A 180 -8.89 -4.53 -15.09
CA LEU A 180 -7.76 -5.32 -14.64
C LEU A 180 -6.48 -4.85 -15.33
N LEU A 181 -5.34 -5.12 -14.68
CA LEU A 181 -4.02 -5.00 -15.25
C LEU A 181 -3.49 -6.38 -15.66
N ILE A 182 -2.79 -6.42 -16.81
CA ILE A 182 -1.95 -7.55 -17.18
C ILE A 182 -0.53 -7.00 -17.33
N GLU A 183 0.42 -7.63 -16.65
CA GLU A 183 1.82 -7.22 -16.59
C GLU A 183 2.72 -8.36 -17.04
N GLU A 184 3.90 -8.01 -17.59
CA GLU A 184 4.98 -8.98 -17.73
C GLU A 184 5.41 -9.47 -16.35
N PHE A 185 5.81 -10.73 -16.26
CA PHE A 185 6.41 -11.26 -15.03
C PHE A 185 7.85 -10.74 -14.91
N LEU A 186 8.17 -10.21 -13.75
CA LEU A 186 9.51 -9.79 -13.40
C LEU A 186 10.17 -10.88 -12.56
N ASP A 187 11.22 -11.50 -13.11
CA ASP A 187 12.00 -12.54 -12.42
C ASP A 187 13.11 -11.88 -11.59
N GLY A 188 12.88 -11.79 -10.29
CA GLY A 188 13.79 -11.14 -9.34
C GLY A 188 13.43 -11.44 -7.90
N GLU A 189 14.02 -10.67 -6.98
CA GLU A 189 13.72 -10.79 -5.56
C GLU A 189 12.86 -9.61 -5.09
N GLU A 190 11.77 -9.92 -4.39
CA GLU A 190 10.88 -8.90 -3.84
C GLU A 190 11.46 -8.26 -2.59
N MET A 191 11.34 -6.94 -2.48
CA MET A 191 11.77 -6.16 -1.32
C MET A 191 10.77 -5.04 -1.04
N SER A 192 10.46 -4.86 0.23
CA SER A 192 9.72 -3.69 0.73
C SER A 192 10.68 -2.57 1.10
N TYR A 193 10.43 -1.37 0.58
CA TYR A 193 11.16 -0.16 0.95
C TYR A 193 10.18 0.87 1.53
N PHE A 194 10.54 1.51 2.63
CA PHE A 194 9.67 2.44 3.33
C PHE A 194 10.29 3.81 3.43
N ILE A 195 9.52 4.84 3.19
CA ILE A 195 9.86 6.22 3.52
C ILE A 195 8.83 6.83 4.46
N ILE A 196 9.26 7.85 5.20
CA ILE A 196 8.39 8.77 5.91
C ILE A 196 8.50 10.15 5.28
N SER A 197 7.36 10.82 5.09
CA SER A 197 7.31 12.17 4.52
C SER A 197 6.39 13.08 5.33
N ASP A 198 6.78 14.35 5.48
CA ASP A 198 5.96 15.42 6.05
C ASP A 198 5.29 16.29 4.96
N GLY A 199 5.45 15.90 3.70
CA GLY A 199 4.97 16.63 2.52
C GLY A 199 6.00 17.58 1.91
N LYS A 200 7.17 17.75 2.55
CA LYS A 200 8.31 18.56 2.06
C LYS A 200 9.59 17.74 2.03
N MET A 201 9.86 17.05 3.11
CA MET A 201 11.05 16.20 3.25
C MET A 201 10.66 14.73 3.17
N ILE A 202 11.59 13.94 2.67
CA ILE A 202 11.51 12.48 2.59
C ILE A 202 12.68 11.92 3.38
N LYS A 203 12.40 10.93 4.22
CA LYS A 203 13.45 10.20 4.94
C LYS A 203 13.25 8.71 4.77
N ASN A 204 14.32 7.97 4.49
CA ASN A 204 14.31 6.52 4.54
C ASN A 204 13.88 6.07 5.95
N PHE A 205 12.92 5.14 5.99
CA PHE A 205 12.41 4.58 7.24
C PHE A 205 12.87 3.12 7.44
N GLY A 206 13.28 2.44 6.37
CA GLY A 206 13.83 1.10 6.42
C GLY A 206 13.39 0.23 5.25
N THR A 207 13.83 -1.03 5.31
CA THR A 207 13.50 -2.07 4.33
C THR A 207 13.07 -3.34 5.04
N ALA A 208 12.31 -4.18 4.35
CA ALA A 208 11.97 -5.53 4.83
C ALA A 208 11.87 -6.50 3.63
N GLN A 209 11.97 -7.77 3.92
CA GLN A 209 11.57 -8.83 3.00
C GLN A 209 10.62 -9.76 3.73
N ASP A 210 9.55 -10.15 3.06
CA ASP A 210 8.59 -11.12 3.54
C ASP A 210 8.63 -12.40 2.70
N HIS A 211 8.24 -13.49 3.33
CA HIS A 211 8.09 -14.79 2.69
C HIS A 211 6.61 -15.01 2.39
N LYS A 212 6.20 -14.76 1.15
CA LYS A 212 4.79 -14.80 0.72
C LYS A 212 4.30 -16.18 0.33
N ARG A 213 5.19 -17.02 -0.19
CA ARG A 213 4.81 -18.33 -0.71
C ARG A 213 4.59 -19.34 0.42
N VAL A 214 3.59 -20.21 0.22
CA VAL A 214 3.15 -21.17 1.26
C VAL A 214 4.06 -22.38 1.40
N LEU A 215 4.84 -22.72 0.37
CA LEU A 215 5.70 -23.90 0.35
C LEU A 215 7.17 -23.53 0.46
N GLU A 216 7.99 -24.48 0.85
CA GLU A 216 9.46 -24.39 0.89
C GLU A 216 10.03 -24.07 -0.50
N GLY A 217 11.19 -23.39 -0.56
CA GLY A 217 11.82 -22.98 -1.81
C GLY A 217 11.08 -21.86 -2.57
N ASP A 218 10.30 -21.03 -1.86
CA ASP A 218 9.49 -19.96 -2.44
C ASP A 218 8.50 -20.44 -3.51
N LEU A 219 7.81 -21.56 -3.21
CA LEU A 219 6.85 -22.21 -4.09
C LEU A 219 5.41 -22.10 -3.57
N GLY A 220 4.46 -22.43 -4.44
CA GLY A 220 3.03 -22.47 -4.11
C GLY A 220 2.34 -21.11 -4.22
N LYS A 221 1.15 -21.01 -3.60
CA LYS A 221 0.33 -19.80 -3.66
C LYS A 221 0.83 -18.72 -2.71
N ASN A 222 0.60 -17.46 -3.06
CA ASN A 222 0.83 -16.33 -2.16
C ASN A 222 -0.08 -16.42 -0.93
N THR A 223 0.48 -16.05 0.23
CA THR A 223 -0.22 -15.91 1.51
C THR A 223 -0.18 -14.46 1.97
N GLY A 224 -0.75 -14.18 3.13
CA GLY A 224 -0.60 -12.89 3.82
C GLY A 224 0.77 -12.67 4.51
N GLY A 225 1.73 -13.57 4.26
CA GLY A 225 3.08 -13.60 4.84
C GLY A 225 3.27 -14.76 5.81
N MET A 226 4.36 -15.52 5.59
CA MET A 226 4.78 -16.64 6.43
C MET A 226 5.86 -16.24 7.43
N GLY A 227 6.39 -15.03 7.29
CA GLY A 227 7.42 -14.42 8.11
C GLY A 227 8.04 -13.25 7.37
N ALA A 228 8.74 -12.40 8.09
CA ALA A 228 9.44 -11.27 7.51
C ALA A 228 10.70 -10.93 8.32
N TYR A 229 11.66 -10.31 7.69
CA TYR A 229 12.84 -9.79 8.36
C TYR A 229 13.20 -8.37 7.87
N SER A 230 13.86 -7.62 8.72
CA SER A 230 14.34 -6.26 8.48
C SER A 230 15.72 -6.07 9.14
N PRO A 231 16.68 -5.38 8.48
CA PRO A 231 16.60 -4.87 7.10
C PRO A 231 16.67 -5.98 6.06
N SER A 232 16.28 -5.67 4.81
CA SER A 232 16.49 -6.56 3.66
C SER A 232 17.98 -6.74 3.39
N ARG A 233 18.40 -7.97 3.04
CA ARG A 233 19.78 -8.27 2.65
C ARG A 233 20.16 -7.68 1.28
N LEU A 234 19.17 -7.32 0.48
CA LEU A 234 19.39 -6.78 -0.87
C LEU A 234 19.85 -5.32 -0.86
N ILE A 235 19.50 -4.57 0.22
CA ILE A 235 19.80 -3.14 0.25
C ILE A 235 21.30 -2.86 0.37
N ASN A 236 21.76 -1.98 -0.48
CA ASN A 236 23.11 -1.40 -0.43
C ASN A 236 23.03 0.07 -0.86
N ASN A 237 24.10 0.83 -0.68
CA ASN A 237 24.13 2.26 -0.96
C ASN A 237 23.81 2.62 -2.43
N GLU A 238 24.18 1.76 -3.38
CA GLU A 238 23.91 1.98 -4.80
C GLU A 238 22.44 1.76 -5.11
N LEU A 239 21.87 0.62 -4.66
CA LEU A 239 20.46 0.30 -4.83
C LEU A 239 19.57 1.36 -4.16
N GLU A 240 19.90 1.80 -2.96
CA GLU A 240 19.16 2.86 -2.28
C GLU A 240 19.12 4.16 -3.10
N LYS A 241 20.25 4.59 -3.66
CA LYS A 241 20.30 5.75 -4.56
C LYS A 241 19.43 5.56 -5.80
N LYS A 242 19.42 4.36 -6.39
CA LYS A 242 18.56 4.04 -7.53
C LYS A 242 17.09 4.11 -7.16
N ILE A 243 16.69 3.52 -6.03
CA ILE A 243 15.30 3.57 -5.52
C ILE A 243 14.86 5.02 -5.32
N LEU A 244 15.66 5.82 -4.63
CA LEU A 244 15.36 7.23 -4.38
C LEU A 244 15.21 8.01 -5.69
N ASN A 245 16.17 7.91 -6.60
CA ASN A 245 16.21 8.74 -7.80
C ASN A 245 15.25 8.28 -8.91
N LYS A 246 15.08 6.96 -9.07
CA LYS A 246 14.28 6.40 -10.17
C LYS A 246 12.82 6.18 -9.78
N ILE A 247 12.49 6.03 -8.48
CA ILE A 247 11.15 5.67 -8.02
C ILE A 247 10.59 6.73 -7.08
N ILE A 248 11.21 6.98 -5.93
CA ILE A 248 10.62 7.81 -4.88
C ILE A 248 10.47 9.27 -5.32
N ILE A 249 11.56 9.90 -5.74
CA ILE A 249 11.56 11.32 -6.14
C ILE A 249 10.59 11.56 -7.30
N PRO A 250 10.58 10.75 -8.39
CA PRO A 250 9.59 10.91 -9.46
C PRO A 250 8.14 10.70 -8.99
N THR A 251 7.89 9.77 -8.07
CA THR A 251 6.54 9.55 -7.49
C THR A 251 6.06 10.79 -6.74
N ILE A 252 6.88 11.31 -5.82
CA ILE A 252 6.54 12.52 -5.05
C ILE A 252 6.36 13.73 -5.97
N LYS A 253 7.22 13.88 -6.97
CA LYS A 253 7.06 14.93 -7.99
C LYS A 253 5.74 14.78 -8.74
N GLY A 254 5.40 13.56 -9.15
CA GLY A 254 4.15 13.29 -9.85
C GLY A 254 2.92 13.67 -9.03
N LEU A 255 2.92 13.40 -7.72
CA LEU A 255 1.86 13.85 -6.83
C LEU A 255 1.84 15.37 -6.68
N SER A 256 3.00 16.02 -6.58
CA SER A 256 3.10 17.48 -6.54
C SER A 256 2.52 18.13 -7.80
N ASP A 257 2.80 17.58 -8.97
CA ASP A 257 2.25 18.06 -10.26
C ASP A 257 0.72 17.85 -10.37
N LEU A 258 0.15 16.96 -9.56
CA LEU A 258 -1.30 16.77 -9.38
C LEU A 258 -1.90 17.72 -8.30
N GLY A 259 -1.10 18.64 -7.76
CA GLY A 259 -1.54 19.61 -6.75
C GLY A 259 -1.66 19.01 -5.33
N THR A 260 -1.03 17.88 -5.07
CA THR A 260 -1.04 17.25 -3.75
C THR A 260 0.35 16.92 -3.23
N THR A 261 0.48 16.76 -1.90
CA THR A 261 1.73 16.36 -1.25
C THR A 261 1.52 15.04 -0.51
N TYR A 262 2.54 14.21 -0.48
CA TYR A 262 2.49 12.98 0.31
C TYR A 262 2.91 13.24 1.74
N LYS A 263 2.02 13.00 2.70
CA LYS A 263 2.33 13.01 4.15
C LYS A 263 1.98 11.66 4.74
N GLY A 264 2.94 11.02 5.38
CA GLY A 264 2.72 9.69 5.94
C GLY A 264 3.88 8.74 5.69
N PHE A 265 3.63 7.46 5.93
CA PHE A 265 4.48 6.38 5.48
C PHE A 265 4.11 6.01 4.04
N LEU A 266 5.11 5.98 3.16
CA LEU A 266 4.95 5.41 1.82
C LEU A 266 5.63 4.05 1.81
N TYR A 267 4.85 3.01 1.59
CA TYR A 267 5.30 1.68 1.25
C TYR A 267 5.62 1.63 -0.25
N VAL A 268 6.70 0.96 -0.59
CA VAL A 268 7.13 0.77 -1.98
C VAL A 268 7.51 -0.69 -2.15
N GLY A 269 6.67 -1.45 -2.81
CA GLY A 269 6.94 -2.83 -3.22
C GLY A 269 7.82 -2.86 -4.45
N LEU A 270 8.97 -3.49 -4.33
CA LEU A 270 9.99 -3.52 -5.36
C LEU A 270 10.31 -4.96 -5.79
N MET A 271 10.50 -5.16 -7.08
CA MET A 271 11.23 -6.31 -7.62
C MET A 271 12.65 -5.86 -7.96
N ILE A 272 13.64 -6.55 -7.42
CA ILE A 272 15.06 -6.27 -7.65
C ILE A 272 15.63 -7.30 -8.63
N ILE A 273 16.10 -6.81 -9.77
CA ILE A 273 16.70 -7.63 -10.83
C ILE A 273 18.08 -7.02 -11.15
N ASP A 274 19.14 -7.78 -10.95
CA ASP A 274 20.52 -7.36 -11.21
C ASP A 274 20.87 -5.99 -10.59
N ASN A 275 20.49 -5.78 -9.33
CA ASN A 275 20.66 -4.53 -8.58
C ASN A 275 19.93 -3.31 -9.20
N GLU A 276 18.87 -3.56 -10.02
CA GLU A 276 17.96 -2.53 -10.55
C GLU A 276 16.56 -2.68 -9.93
N PRO A 277 15.97 -1.59 -9.40
CA PRO A 277 14.66 -1.64 -8.78
C PRO A 277 13.54 -1.39 -9.79
N TYR A 278 12.49 -2.21 -9.72
CA TYR A 278 11.24 -2.05 -10.47
C TYR A 278 10.07 -1.95 -9.49
N LEU A 279 9.23 -0.95 -9.65
CA LEU A 279 8.03 -0.79 -8.83
C LEU A 279 6.98 -1.84 -9.21
N ILE A 280 6.53 -2.61 -8.22
CA ILE A 280 5.47 -3.61 -8.41
C ILE A 280 4.17 -3.26 -7.67
N GLU A 281 4.29 -2.49 -6.56
CA GLU A 281 3.15 -2.02 -5.77
C GLU A 281 3.47 -0.74 -5.00
#